data_c50f936114e6167631e210e95ae314ac
#
_entry.id   c50f936114e6167631e210e95ae314ac
#
_cell.length_a   1.000
_cell.length_b   1.000
_cell.length_c   1.000
_cell.angle_alpha   90.00
_cell.angle_beta   90.00
_cell.angle_gamma   90.00
#
_symmetry.space_group_name_H-M   'P 1'
#
loop_
_entity.id
_entity.type
_entity.pdbx_description
1 polymer ?
#
loop_
_entity_poly.entity_id
_entity_poly.type
_entity_poly.pdbx_seq_one_letter_code
_entity_poly.pdbx_strand_id
1 'polypeptide(L)'
;MTSQLKPVRVPFWGPLTAQVHGIYRRAFPPNEQISLAFLHVSSLRPGAQFLAWIDPKQPTSVDGVPRVVAMTYSQRAHGLLYLAFLAVNDQLRSAGYGSRVLNAICEHNRDLPVFLEIEPVDEPGVPNPHQRQRRLRFYEKNGFELTNMLTEESGDTYRVLRRGAQAAKVSPKQLQRALNSMGLGVVRSRVSTD
;
A
#
# COMPACT_ATOMS: atom_id res chain seq x y z
N MET A 1 12.01 -23.35 4.26
CA MET A 1 11.78 -22.56 3.03
C MET A 1 10.41 -21.88 3.17
N THR A 2 10.39 -20.55 3.31
CA THR A 2 9.16 -19.76 3.34
C THR A 2 8.55 -19.79 1.94
N SER A 3 7.31 -20.25 1.82
CA SER A 3 6.59 -20.26 0.54
C SER A 3 6.50 -18.83 0.00
N GLN A 4 6.87 -18.66 -1.27
CA GLN A 4 6.75 -17.36 -1.93
C GLN A 4 5.29 -17.02 -2.16
N LEU A 5 4.87 -15.81 -1.75
CA LEU A 5 3.53 -15.32 -2.01
C LEU A 5 3.33 -15.08 -3.52
N LYS A 6 2.15 -15.42 -4.02
CA LYS A 6 1.80 -15.20 -5.43
C LYS A 6 0.92 -13.95 -5.55
N PRO A 7 1.38 -12.88 -6.25
CA PRO A 7 0.53 -11.76 -6.60
C PRO A 7 -0.38 -12.13 -7.79
N VAL A 8 -1.66 -11.80 -7.66
CA VAL A 8 -2.66 -11.99 -8.72
C VAL A 8 -3.37 -10.67 -8.93
N ARG A 9 -3.52 -10.22 -10.18
CA ARG A 9 -4.33 -9.02 -10.47
C ARG A 9 -5.76 -9.26 -10.03
N VAL A 10 -6.34 -8.27 -9.33
CA VAL A 10 -7.72 -8.33 -8.89
C VAL A 10 -8.64 -8.17 -10.10
N PRO A 11 -9.44 -9.19 -10.46
CA PRO A 11 -10.41 -9.08 -11.54
C PRO A 11 -11.54 -8.11 -11.15
N PHE A 12 -12.34 -7.67 -12.14
CA PHE A 12 -13.44 -6.74 -11.88
C PHE A 12 -14.57 -7.35 -11.05
N TRP A 13 -14.75 -8.66 -11.12
CA TRP A 13 -15.77 -9.42 -10.40
C TRP A 13 -15.27 -10.83 -10.05
N GLY A 14 -16.04 -11.50 -9.24
CA GLY A 14 -15.80 -12.89 -8.84
C GLY A 14 -15.37 -13.06 -7.37
N PRO A 15 -15.17 -14.31 -6.93
CA PRO A 15 -14.90 -14.63 -5.53
C PRO A 15 -13.60 -14.04 -4.98
N LEU A 16 -12.54 -13.95 -5.82
CA LEU A 16 -11.28 -13.31 -5.45
C LEU A 16 -11.49 -11.82 -5.17
N THR A 17 -12.24 -11.14 -6.03
CA THR A 17 -12.60 -9.73 -5.89
C THR A 17 -13.40 -9.49 -4.62
N ALA A 18 -14.37 -10.34 -4.32
CA ALA A 18 -15.17 -10.25 -3.11
C ALA A 18 -14.31 -10.34 -1.84
N GLN A 19 -13.31 -11.23 -1.82
CA GLN A 19 -12.36 -11.33 -0.70
C GLN A 19 -11.53 -10.04 -0.55
N VAL A 20 -10.98 -9.51 -1.65
CA VAL A 20 -10.18 -8.27 -1.66
C VAL A 20 -11.01 -7.09 -1.17
N HIS A 21 -12.24 -6.93 -1.68
CA HIS A 21 -13.16 -5.87 -1.25
C HIS A 21 -13.49 -5.97 0.24
N GLY A 22 -13.70 -7.20 0.75
CA GLY A 22 -13.91 -7.43 2.17
C GLY A 22 -12.72 -7.01 3.03
N ILE A 23 -11.49 -7.38 2.62
CA ILE A 23 -10.25 -6.97 3.30
C ILE A 23 -10.12 -5.45 3.30
N TYR A 24 -10.32 -4.81 2.14
CA TYR A 24 -10.22 -3.36 1.99
C TYR A 24 -11.17 -2.62 2.94
N ARG A 25 -12.46 -2.96 2.92
CA ARG A 25 -13.49 -2.30 3.75
C ARG A 25 -13.25 -2.46 5.26
N ARG A 26 -12.65 -3.58 5.69
CA ARG A 26 -12.35 -3.80 7.12
C ARG A 26 -11.03 -3.16 7.56
N ALA A 27 -10.10 -2.96 6.62
CA ALA A 27 -8.78 -2.42 6.93
C ALA A 27 -8.75 -0.89 7.01
N PHE A 28 -9.56 -0.22 6.20
CA PHE A 28 -9.58 1.24 6.09
C PHE A 28 -10.92 1.80 6.58
N PRO A 29 -10.92 2.86 7.41
CA PRO A 29 -12.14 3.54 7.80
C PRO A 29 -12.80 4.24 6.59
N PRO A 30 -14.14 4.48 6.62
CA PRO A 30 -14.86 5.00 5.46
C PRO A 30 -14.34 6.32 4.89
N ASN A 31 -13.81 7.20 5.73
CA ASN A 31 -13.22 8.49 5.33
C ASN A 31 -11.87 8.35 4.60
N GLU A 32 -11.17 7.22 4.75
CA GLU A 32 -9.92 6.90 4.05
C GLU A 32 -10.16 6.02 2.80
N GLN A 33 -11.41 5.58 2.59
CA GLN A 33 -11.71 4.69 1.47
C GLN A 33 -11.92 5.48 0.17
N ILE A 34 -11.17 5.07 -0.85
CA ILE A 34 -11.42 5.43 -2.24
C ILE A 34 -12.44 4.41 -2.82
N SER A 35 -13.32 4.86 -3.69
CA SER A 35 -14.27 3.97 -4.35
C SER A 35 -13.58 2.75 -4.99
N LEU A 36 -14.04 1.55 -4.65
CA LEU A 36 -13.50 0.32 -5.24
C LEU A 36 -13.63 0.28 -6.77
N ALA A 37 -14.74 0.81 -7.32
CA ALA A 37 -14.91 0.97 -8.76
C ALA A 37 -13.80 1.84 -9.35
N PHE A 38 -13.45 2.93 -8.67
CA PHE A 38 -12.36 3.79 -9.08
C PHE A 38 -11.00 3.08 -9.03
N LEU A 39 -10.71 2.30 -7.98
CA LEU A 39 -9.48 1.51 -7.90
C LEU A 39 -9.36 0.50 -9.05
N HIS A 40 -10.46 -0.18 -9.41
CA HIS A 40 -10.49 -1.08 -10.56
C HIS A 40 -10.20 -0.35 -11.87
N VAL A 41 -10.92 0.74 -12.15
CA VAL A 41 -10.73 1.51 -13.39
C VAL A 41 -9.32 2.10 -13.44
N SER A 42 -8.83 2.65 -12.33
CA SER A 42 -7.47 3.21 -12.25
C SER A 42 -6.39 2.15 -12.40
N SER A 43 -6.65 0.89 -12.02
CA SER A 43 -5.71 -0.22 -12.19
C SER A 43 -5.48 -0.63 -13.66
N LEU A 44 -6.27 -0.13 -14.60
CA LEU A 44 -6.07 -0.30 -16.04
C LEU A 44 -4.97 0.63 -16.59
N ARG A 45 -4.56 1.64 -15.85
CA ARG A 45 -3.52 2.58 -16.28
C ARG A 45 -2.15 1.91 -16.30
N PRO A 46 -1.25 2.33 -17.20
CA PRO A 46 0.13 1.87 -17.22
C PRO A 46 0.80 2.08 -15.85
N GLY A 47 1.45 1.03 -15.35
CA GLY A 47 2.15 1.05 -14.07
C GLY A 47 1.27 0.85 -12.83
N ALA A 48 -0.05 0.94 -12.93
CA ALA A 48 -0.96 0.68 -11.81
C ALA A 48 -1.13 -0.82 -11.57
N GLN A 49 -1.14 -1.21 -10.30
CA GLN A 49 -1.30 -2.60 -9.87
C GLN A 49 -2.27 -2.69 -8.70
N PHE A 50 -3.40 -3.34 -8.92
CA PHE A 50 -4.32 -3.76 -7.88
C PHE A 50 -4.19 -5.27 -7.71
N LEU A 51 -3.57 -5.72 -6.61
CA LEU A 51 -3.14 -7.10 -6.43
C LEU A 51 -3.77 -7.74 -5.19
N ALA A 52 -4.22 -8.98 -5.37
CA ALA A 52 -4.47 -9.95 -4.31
C ALA A 52 -3.20 -10.78 -4.08
N TRP A 53 -2.82 -11.00 -2.83
CA TRP A 53 -1.70 -11.85 -2.45
C TRP A 53 -2.21 -13.19 -1.94
N ILE A 54 -1.67 -14.27 -2.47
CA ILE A 54 -2.07 -15.65 -2.16
C ILE A 54 -0.86 -16.38 -1.60
N ASP A 55 -1.05 -17.08 -0.48
CA ASP A 55 -0.09 -18.07 0.00
C ASP A 55 -0.53 -19.45 -0.48
N PRO A 56 0.25 -20.13 -1.35
CA PRO A 56 -0.08 -21.47 -1.82
C PRO A 56 -0.23 -22.53 -0.73
N LYS A 57 0.25 -22.23 0.50
CA LYS A 57 0.11 -23.11 1.67
C LYS A 57 -1.22 -22.93 2.40
N GLN A 58 -1.94 -21.85 2.12
CA GLN A 58 -3.27 -21.65 2.70
C GLN A 58 -4.29 -22.54 1.96
N PRO A 59 -5.25 -23.11 2.70
CA PRO A 59 -6.31 -23.88 2.08
C PRO A 59 -7.12 -23.02 1.12
N THR A 60 -7.56 -23.62 0.03
CA THR A 60 -8.58 -23.05 -0.84
C THR A 60 -9.96 -23.18 -0.23
N SER A 61 -10.92 -22.36 -0.64
CA SER A 61 -12.33 -22.56 -0.29
C SER A 61 -12.87 -23.87 -0.90
N VAL A 62 -14.07 -24.28 -0.47
CA VAL A 62 -14.76 -25.45 -1.01
C VAL A 62 -14.92 -25.37 -2.53
N ASP A 63 -15.08 -24.15 -3.07
CA ASP A 63 -15.19 -23.88 -4.52
C ASP A 63 -13.82 -23.77 -5.22
N GLY A 64 -12.73 -24.19 -4.59
CA GLY A 64 -11.39 -24.13 -5.17
C GLY A 64 -10.78 -22.72 -5.26
N VAL A 65 -11.43 -21.71 -4.69
CA VAL A 65 -10.95 -20.32 -4.72
C VAL A 65 -9.80 -20.14 -3.72
N PRO A 66 -8.63 -19.63 -4.16
CA PRO A 66 -7.52 -19.38 -3.24
C PRO A 66 -7.88 -18.34 -2.17
N ARG A 67 -7.38 -18.54 -0.95
CA ARG A 67 -7.56 -17.59 0.14
C ARG A 67 -6.64 -16.39 -0.05
N VAL A 68 -7.22 -15.18 -0.07
CA VAL A 68 -6.46 -13.94 -0.13
C VAL A 68 -5.90 -13.62 1.26
N VAL A 69 -4.57 -13.51 1.35
CA VAL A 69 -3.86 -13.18 2.60
C VAL A 69 -3.62 -11.69 2.78
N ALA A 70 -3.54 -10.94 1.68
CA ALA A 70 -3.41 -9.49 1.68
C ALA A 70 -3.86 -8.90 0.34
N MET A 71 -4.08 -7.59 0.32
CA MET A 71 -4.27 -6.82 -0.90
C MET A 71 -3.32 -5.62 -0.94
N THR A 72 -2.94 -5.18 -2.15
CA THR A 72 -2.17 -3.96 -2.36
C THR A 72 -2.68 -3.19 -3.57
N TYR A 73 -2.56 -1.85 -3.49
CA TYR A 73 -2.68 -0.98 -4.65
C TYR A 73 -1.42 -0.13 -4.76
N SER A 74 -0.77 -0.16 -5.90
CA SER A 74 0.47 0.58 -6.13
C SER A 74 0.55 1.12 -7.55
N GLN A 75 1.39 2.15 -7.74
CA GLN A 75 1.64 2.78 -9.02
C GLN A 75 3.14 2.91 -9.27
N ARG A 76 3.61 2.43 -10.42
CA ARG A 76 4.93 2.74 -10.95
C ARG A 76 4.84 3.98 -11.82
N ALA A 77 5.51 5.04 -11.45
CA ALA A 77 5.56 6.28 -12.22
C ALA A 77 6.82 7.08 -11.89
N HIS A 78 7.33 7.83 -12.86
CA HIS A 78 8.44 8.76 -12.67
C HIS A 78 9.67 8.19 -11.97
N GLY A 79 10.01 6.91 -12.24
CA GLY A 79 11.18 6.24 -11.67
C GLY A 79 11.04 5.81 -10.21
N LEU A 80 9.83 5.67 -9.71
CA LEU A 80 9.53 5.14 -8.38
C LEU A 80 8.28 4.25 -8.37
N LEU A 81 8.14 3.45 -7.32
CA LEU A 81 6.90 2.76 -6.96
C LEU A 81 6.27 3.48 -5.76
N TYR A 82 5.03 3.88 -5.90
CA TYR A 82 4.23 4.38 -4.79
C TYR A 82 3.22 3.31 -4.35
N LEU A 83 3.29 2.90 -3.07
CA LEU A 83 2.39 1.93 -2.47
C LEU A 83 1.27 2.68 -1.71
N ALA A 84 0.13 2.85 -2.37
CA ALA A 84 -1.00 3.60 -1.81
C ALA A 84 -1.77 2.79 -0.75
N PHE A 85 -2.00 1.50 -1.00
CA PHE A 85 -2.74 0.64 -0.07
C PHE A 85 -2.01 -0.68 0.16
N LEU A 86 -1.91 -1.06 1.42
CA LEU A 86 -1.51 -2.38 1.89
C LEU A 86 -2.44 -2.80 3.02
N ALA A 87 -3.19 -3.88 2.82
CA ALA A 87 -4.01 -4.46 3.87
C ALA A 87 -3.81 -5.97 3.95
N VAL A 88 -3.59 -6.46 5.16
CA VAL A 88 -3.52 -7.90 5.47
C VAL A 88 -4.90 -8.37 5.92
N ASN A 89 -5.31 -9.55 5.47
CA ASN A 89 -6.53 -10.18 5.91
C ASN A 89 -6.52 -10.31 7.44
N ASP A 90 -7.46 -9.66 8.09
CA ASP A 90 -7.57 -9.57 9.55
C ASP A 90 -7.74 -10.94 10.24
N GLN A 91 -8.32 -11.91 9.54
CA GLN A 91 -8.43 -13.30 9.98
C GLN A 91 -7.08 -14.05 10.01
N LEU A 92 -6.02 -13.48 9.44
CA LEU A 92 -4.69 -14.05 9.32
C LEU A 92 -3.61 -13.16 9.96
N ARG A 93 -3.99 -12.29 10.89
CA ARG A 93 -3.05 -11.43 11.63
C ARG A 93 -2.03 -12.27 12.39
N SER A 94 -0.87 -11.68 12.63
CA SER A 94 0.29 -12.29 13.33
C SER A 94 1.03 -13.40 12.57
N ALA A 95 0.62 -13.78 11.37
CA ALA A 95 1.34 -14.74 10.52
C ALA A 95 2.46 -14.12 9.66
N GLY A 96 2.81 -12.85 9.90
CA GLY A 96 3.91 -12.16 9.20
C GLY A 96 3.62 -11.79 7.75
N TYR A 97 2.37 -11.90 7.29
CA TYR A 97 2.02 -11.63 5.88
C TYR A 97 2.35 -10.23 5.43
N GLY A 98 2.16 -9.21 6.27
CA GLY A 98 2.51 -7.83 5.93
C GLY A 98 3.97 -7.68 5.51
N SER A 99 4.90 -8.21 6.31
CA SER A 99 6.35 -8.19 6.00
C SER A 99 6.69 -9.01 4.76
N ARG A 100 6.06 -10.17 4.58
CA ARG A 100 6.26 -11.02 3.39
C ARG A 100 5.81 -10.30 2.12
N VAL A 101 4.66 -9.61 2.15
CA VAL A 101 4.14 -8.81 1.03
C VAL A 101 5.05 -7.63 0.72
N LEU A 102 5.46 -6.85 1.73
CA LEU A 102 6.39 -5.72 1.52
C LEU A 102 7.71 -6.17 0.90
N ASN A 103 8.29 -7.26 1.40
CA ASN A 103 9.53 -7.79 0.85
C ASN A 103 9.33 -8.28 -0.59
N ALA A 104 8.24 -8.97 -0.89
CA ALA A 104 7.94 -9.39 -2.26
C ALA A 104 7.76 -8.19 -3.21
N ILE A 105 7.08 -7.12 -2.77
CA ILE A 105 6.96 -5.88 -3.56
C ILE A 105 8.34 -5.29 -3.85
N CYS A 106 9.20 -5.15 -2.82
CA CYS A 106 10.53 -4.58 -3.00
C CYS A 106 11.44 -5.47 -3.86
N GLU A 107 11.32 -6.79 -3.74
CA GLU A 107 12.05 -7.74 -4.58
C GLU A 107 11.65 -7.69 -6.05
N HIS A 108 10.35 -7.55 -6.33
CA HIS A 108 9.84 -7.40 -7.71
C HIS A 108 10.14 -6.03 -8.33
N ASN A 109 10.57 -5.05 -7.52
CA ASN A 109 10.83 -3.68 -7.92
C ASN A 109 12.22 -3.21 -7.47
N ARG A 110 13.26 -4.08 -7.55
CA ARG A 110 14.61 -3.77 -7.07
C ARG A 110 15.26 -2.57 -7.73
N ASP A 111 14.85 -2.27 -8.94
CA ASP A 111 15.28 -1.14 -9.76
C ASP A 111 14.62 0.18 -9.38
N LEU A 112 13.57 0.15 -8.57
CA LEU A 112 12.80 1.31 -8.17
C LEU A 112 12.81 1.54 -6.65
N PRO A 113 12.96 2.78 -6.20
CA PRO A 113 12.66 3.12 -4.82
C PRO A 113 11.15 3.02 -4.56
N VAL A 114 10.80 2.50 -3.37
CA VAL A 114 9.42 2.34 -2.93
C VAL A 114 9.07 3.43 -1.92
N PHE A 115 7.96 4.11 -2.15
CA PHE A 115 7.42 5.15 -1.29
C PHE A 115 6.03 4.76 -0.79
N LEU A 116 5.70 5.20 0.41
CA LEU A 116 4.38 5.10 1.00
C LEU A 116 4.17 6.22 2.03
N GLU A 117 2.96 6.35 2.51
CA GLU A 117 2.56 7.35 3.51
C GLU A 117 1.97 6.71 4.75
N ILE A 118 2.16 7.39 5.88
CA ILE A 118 1.50 7.07 7.14
C ILE A 118 1.01 8.36 7.82
N GLU A 119 0.02 8.23 8.68
CA GLU A 119 -0.40 9.32 9.58
C GLU A 119 0.78 9.76 10.46
N PRO A 120 0.89 11.07 10.77
CA PRO A 120 1.92 11.58 11.70
C PRO A 120 1.84 10.87 13.06
N VAL A 121 3.00 10.52 13.62
CA VAL A 121 3.07 9.78 14.89
C VAL A 121 3.19 10.68 16.12
N ASP A 122 3.62 11.93 15.91
CA ASP A 122 3.92 12.90 16.96
C ASP A 122 2.84 13.99 17.09
N GLU A 123 1.69 13.79 16.47
CA GLU A 123 0.58 14.74 16.51
C GLU A 123 -0.18 14.62 17.83
N PRO A 124 -0.27 15.70 18.64
CA PRO A 124 -0.97 15.66 19.91
C PRO A 124 -2.50 15.54 19.73
N GLY A 125 -3.14 14.78 20.61
CA GLY A 125 -4.61 14.67 20.66
C GLY A 125 -5.24 13.72 19.65
N VAL A 126 -4.45 12.95 18.90
CA VAL A 126 -5.00 11.96 17.95
C VAL A 126 -5.63 10.76 18.66
N PRO A 127 -6.70 10.19 18.11
CA PRO A 127 -7.46 9.12 18.77
C PRO A 127 -6.74 7.78 18.84
N ASN A 128 -5.66 7.57 18.05
CA ASN A 128 -5.02 6.26 17.89
C ASN A 128 -3.46 6.29 17.94
N PRO A 129 -2.80 6.98 18.89
CA PRO A 129 -1.35 7.20 18.87
C PRO A 129 -0.56 5.90 18.89
N HIS A 130 -0.97 4.91 19.69
CA HIS A 130 -0.30 3.60 19.75
C HIS A 130 -0.40 2.82 18.43
N GLN A 131 -1.46 3.00 17.66
CA GLN A 131 -1.62 2.35 16.36
C GLN A 131 -0.69 2.98 15.33
N ARG A 132 -0.61 4.31 15.28
CA ARG A 132 0.31 5.07 14.41
C ARG A 132 1.76 4.69 14.70
N GLN A 133 2.16 4.64 15.95
CA GLN A 133 3.49 4.20 16.40
C GLN A 133 3.81 2.75 16.00
N ARG A 134 2.83 1.83 16.12
CA ARG A 134 3.02 0.43 15.68
C ARG A 134 3.15 0.33 14.17
N ARG A 135 2.43 1.18 13.42
CA ARG A 135 2.51 1.26 11.95
C ARG A 135 3.90 1.73 11.52
N LEU A 136 4.42 2.80 12.11
CA LEU A 136 5.79 3.28 11.84
C LEU A 136 6.82 2.18 12.10
N ARG A 137 6.83 1.59 13.31
CA ARG A 137 7.75 0.49 13.67
C ARG A 137 7.65 -0.71 12.74
N PHE A 138 6.46 -1.02 12.24
CA PHE A 138 6.26 -2.07 11.25
C PHE A 138 7.00 -1.76 9.95
N TYR A 139 6.90 -0.55 9.43
CA TYR A 139 7.60 -0.16 8.21
C TYR A 139 9.11 -0.06 8.41
N GLU A 140 9.58 0.52 9.52
CA GLU A 140 11.01 0.59 9.88
C GLU A 140 11.64 -0.80 9.96
N LYS A 141 10.98 -1.75 10.66
CA LYS A 141 11.41 -3.17 10.71
C LYS A 141 11.51 -3.80 9.32
N ASN A 142 10.75 -3.33 8.35
CA ASN A 142 10.79 -3.78 6.96
C ASN A 142 11.69 -2.90 6.07
N GLY A 143 12.63 -2.14 6.65
CA GLY A 143 13.67 -1.39 5.95
C GLY A 143 13.18 -0.11 5.28
N PHE A 144 12.03 0.43 5.68
CA PHE A 144 11.61 1.77 5.30
C PHE A 144 12.20 2.80 6.25
N GLU A 145 12.51 3.96 5.72
CA GLU A 145 13.02 5.12 6.44
C GLU A 145 12.02 6.26 6.38
N LEU A 146 11.79 6.93 7.50
CA LEU A 146 11.03 8.17 7.56
C LEU A 146 11.82 9.27 6.84
N THR A 147 11.12 10.08 6.04
CA THR A 147 11.73 11.23 5.35
C THR A 147 11.29 12.54 6.01
N ASN A 148 11.89 13.66 5.55
CA ASN A 148 11.38 15.00 5.87
C ASN A 148 10.27 15.47 4.91
N MET A 149 9.80 14.62 4.01
CA MET A 149 8.69 14.94 3.12
C MET A 149 7.35 14.70 3.79
N LEU A 150 6.45 15.63 3.57
CA LEU A 150 5.05 15.55 3.96
C LEU A 150 4.17 15.56 2.72
N THR A 151 3.02 14.91 2.81
CA THR A 151 1.95 15.06 1.82
C THR A 151 0.69 15.55 2.52
N GLU A 152 -0.04 16.37 1.81
CA GLU A 152 -1.36 16.87 2.25
C GLU A 152 -2.42 16.33 1.30
N GLU A 153 -3.41 15.64 1.84
CA GLU A 153 -4.55 15.12 1.10
C GLU A 153 -5.85 15.45 1.83
N SER A 154 -6.78 16.11 1.15
CA SER A 154 -8.11 16.45 1.69
C SER A 154 -8.10 17.16 3.06
N GLY A 155 -7.01 17.85 3.39
CA GLY A 155 -6.85 18.56 4.66
C GLY A 155 -6.11 17.77 5.73
N ASP A 156 -5.81 16.50 5.48
CA ASP A 156 -4.98 15.67 6.36
C ASP A 156 -3.51 15.67 5.89
N THR A 157 -2.59 15.65 6.86
CA THR A 157 -1.15 15.57 6.61
C THR A 157 -0.64 14.14 6.84
N TYR A 158 0.25 13.68 5.97
CA TYR A 158 0.89 12.37 6.09
C TYR A 158 2.41 12.49 6.04
N ARG A 159 3.09 11.59 6.74
CA ARG A 159 4.54 11.40 6.69
C ARG A 159 4.91 10.43 5.56
N VAL A 160 5.90 10.80 4.77
CA VAL A 160 6.39 9.94 3.69
C VAL A 160 7.51 9.04 4.20
N LEU A 161 7.39 7.75 3.91
CA LEU A 161 8.44 6.76 4.10
C LEU A 161 8.97 6.27 2.76
N ARG A 162 10.25 5.87 2.75
CA ARG A 162 10.93 5.38 1.56
C ARG A 162 11.76 4.12 1.86
N ARG A 163 11.96 3.29 0.83
CA ARG A 163 12.90 2.15 0.86
C ARG A 163 13.57 1.99 -0.51
N GLY A 164 14.85 1.59 -0.53
CA GLY A 164 15.62 1.27 -1.72
C GLY A 164 16.82 2.19 -1.95
N ALA A 165 17.84 1.70 -2.62
CA ALA A 165 19.15 2.35 -2.76
C ALA A 165 19.11 3.75 -3.40
N GLN A 166 18.14 4.04 -4.27
CA GLN A 166 17.99 5.33 -4.95
C GLN A 166 16.94 6.24 -4.30
N ALA A 167 16.32 5.79 -3.21
CA ALA A 167 15.21 6.51 -2.58
C ALA A 167 15.61 7.91 -2.07
N ALA A 168 16.85 8.06 -1.58
CA ALA A 168 17.38 9.35 -1.12
C ALA A 168 17.54 10.40 -2.23
N LYS A 169 17.60 9.99 -3.50
CA LYS A 169 17.75 10.88 -4.64
C LYS A 169 16.43 11.40 -5.21
N VAL A 170 15.31 10.84 -4.76
CA VAL A 170 13.97 11.25 -5.21
C VAL A 170 13.63 12.60 -4.59
N SER A 171 13.39 13.58 -5.43
CA SER A 171 13.00 14.93 -4.99
C SER A 171 11.50 15.00 -4.66
N PRO A 172 11.06 15.97 -3.81
CA PRO A 172 9.64 16.22 -3.56
C PRO A 172 8.84 16.45 -4.85
N LYS A 173 9.40 17.15 -5.83
CA LYS A 173 8.77 17.37 -7.14
C LYS A 173 8.57 16.07 -7.94
N GLN A 174 9.51 15.13 -7.83
CA GLN A 174 9.39 13.83 -8.50
C GLN A 174 8.30 12.97 -7.84
N LEU A 175 8.26 12.93 -6.50
CA LEU A 175 7.20 12.26 -5.76
C LEU A 175 5.82 12.88 -6.08
N GLN A 176 5.73 14.22 -6.11
CA GLN A 176 4.50 14.92 -6.47
C GLN A 176 3.98 14.52 -7.87
N ARG A 177 4.87 14.40 -8.85
CA ARG A 177 4.49 13.95 -10.21
C ARG A 177 3.99 12.52 -10.21
N ALA A 178 4.63 11.64 -9.42
CA ALA A 178 4.20 10.25 -9.29
C ALA A 178 2.80 10.16 -8.65
N LEU A 179 2.54 10.89 -7.58
CA LEU A 179 1.22 10.99 -6.95
C LEU A 179 0.16 11.52 -7.94
N ASN A 180 0.45 12.60 -8.65
CA ASN A 180 -0.45 13.16 -9.65
C ASN A 180 -0.79 12.16 -10.78
N SER A 181 0.17 11.29 -11.15
CA SER A 181 -0.03 10.28 -12.20
C SER A 181 -0.93 9.12 -11.79
N MET A 182 -1.15 8.92 -10.50
CA MET A 182 -2.05 7.85 -10.02
C MET A 182 -3.50 8.03 -10.48
N GLY A 183 -3.82 9.20 -11.00
CA GLY A 183 -5.17 9.51 -11.46
C GLY A 183 -6.20 9.54 -10.33
N LEU A 184 -5.72 9.52 -9.11
CA LEU A 184 -6.48 9.82 -7.91
C LEU A 184 -6.80 11.32 -7.86
N GLY A 185 -6.80 11.98 -9.03
CA GLY A 185 -6.99 13.43 -9.23
C GLY A 185 -8.28 14.02 -8.65
N VAL A 186 -9.04 13.21 -7.95
CA VAL A 186 -10.05 13.64 -6.99
C VAL A 186 -9.38 14.16 -5.71
N VAL A 187 -8.15 13.72 -5.41
CA VAL A 187 -7.37 14.15 -4.25
C VAL A 187 -6.10 14.84 -4.77
N ARG A 188 -6.00 16.14 -4.61
CA ARG A 188 -4.77 16.90 -4.89
C ARG A 188 -3.82 16.70 -3.73
N SER A 189 -2.90 15.75 -3.86
CA SER A 189 -1.79 15.62 -2.92
C SER A 189 -0.80 16.74 -3.16
N ARG A 190 -0.32 17.39 -2.10
CA ARG A 190 0.76 18.38 -2.15
C ARG A 190 1.95 17.85 -1.35
N VAL A 191 3.11 17.77 -1.99
CA VAL A 191 4.35 17.36 -1.32
C VAL A 191 5.11 18.59 -0.84
N SER A 192 5.41 18.64 0.46
CA SER A 192 6.26 19.66 1.10
C SER A 192 7.41 18.99 1.85
N THR A 193 8.29 19.79 2.43
CA THR A 193 9.35 19.34 3.35
C THR A 193 9.24 20.12 4.65
N ASP A 194 9.44 19.42 5.77
CA ASP A 194 9.69 20.06 7.07
C ASP A 194 10.97 20.87 7.05
#